data_2d14619dc9836cce6231bfef316dde0e
#
_entry.id   2d14619dc9836cce6231bfef316dde0e
#
_cell.length_a   1.000
_cell.length_b   1.000
_cell.length_c   1.000
_cell.angle_alpha   90.00
_cell.angle_beta   90.00
_cell.angle_gamma   90.00
#
_symmetry.space_group_name_H-M   'P 1'
#
loop_
_entity.id
_entity.type
_entity.pdbx_description
1 polymer ?
#
loop_
_entity_poly.entity_id
_entity_poly.type
_entity_poly.pdbx_seq_one_letter_code
_entity_poly.pdbx_strand_id
1 'polypeptide(L)'
;ADNADAQYSPRYALLADQPGGPAILTGHQGGTITLNVAEADDVERARRRLALHEPYRTLLGHLRHESGHFYWERLVQQGGRLDAFRALFGDERRDYAAALSAHYADGPPPDWQEQHVSAYATAHPWEDWAETWAHYLHMVDLLETASAYDTALRVPGADGIVREQVANPFAHPAPPFDTLVRQWVPLTLLLNSLNRSLGQPDAYPFALSAGAWCKLRFVHDTVQQASSS
;
A
#
# COMPACT_ATOMS: atom_id res chain seq x y z
N ALA A 1 -0.36 0.45 -32.98
CA ALA A 1 -0.06 1.08 -31.70
C ALA A 1 0.88 0.15 -30.96
N ASP A 2 2.15 0.55 -30.85
CA ASP A 2 3.26 -0.31 -30.47
C ASP A 2 3.38 -0.54 -28.97
N ASN A 3 3.77 -1.72 -28.68
CA ASN A 3 4.10 -2.49 -27.49
C ASN A 3 5.06 -1.83 -26.46
N ALA A 4 5.39 -0.56 -26.57
CA ALA A 4 6.25 0.14 -25.62
C ALA A 4 5.55 0.40 -24.26
N ASP A 5 4.23 0.70 -24.29
CA ASP A 5 3.45 0.94 -23.06
C ASP A 5 3.20 -0.34 -22.26
N ALA A 6 3.18 -1.50 -22.91
CA ALA A 6 2.98 -2.80 -22.24
C ALA A 6 4.14 -3.17 -21.28
N GLN A 7 5.31 -2.58 -21.47
CA GLN A 7 6.45 -2.78 -20.60
C GLN A 7 6.31 -2.02 -19.27
N TYR A 8 5.52 -0.94 -19.25
CA TYR A 8 5.38 -0.04 -18.09
C TYR A 8 4.05 -0.18 -17.34
N SER A 9 3.11 -0.94 -17.87
CA SER A 9 1.79 -1.16 -17.27
C SER A 9 1.50 -2.65 -17.09
N PRO A 10 0.92 -3.07 -15.95
CA PRO A 10 0.49 -4.45 -15.76
C PRO A 10 -0.70 -4.77 -16.66
N ARG A 11 -0.81 -6.03 -17.05
CA ARG A 11 -2.04 -6.57 -17.65
C ARG A 11 -3.00 -6.95 -16.52
N TYR A 12 -4.29 -6.79 -16.75
CA TYR A 12 -5.32 -7.14 -15.79
C TYR A 12 -6.19 -8.29 -16.31
N ALA A 13 -6.41 -9.30 -15.48
CA ALA A 13 -7.32 -10.41 -15.71
C ALA A 13 -8.39 -10.43 -14.62
N LEU A 14 -9.65 -10.18 -14.97
CA LEU A 14 -10.79 -10.27 -14.08
C LEU A 14 -11.45 -11.62 -14.29
N LEU A 15 -11.33 -12.53 -13.33
CA LEU A 15 -11.75 -13.91 -13.47
C LEU A 15 -12.76 -14.29 -12.38
N ALA A 16 -13.68 -15.20 -12.72
CA ALA A 16 -14.66 -15.76 -11.78
C ALA A 16 -14.38 -17.24 -11.53
N ASP A 17 -14.61 -17.70 -10.30
CA ASP A 17 -14.58 -19.12 -9.98
C ASP A 17 -15.60 -19.88 -10.84
N GLN A 18 -15.16 -21.02 -11.39
CA GLN A 18 -16.02 -21.90 -12.17
C GLN A 18 -16.53 -23.05 -11.28
N PRO A 19 -17.80 -23.44 -11.39
CA PRO A 19 -18.31 -24.61 -10.64
C PRO A 19 -17.48 -25.87 -10.93
N GLY A 20 -16.86 -26.45 -9.89
CA GLY A 20 -15.99 -27.62 -10.03
C GLY A 20 -14.58 -27.35 -10.58
N GLY A 21 -14.25 -26.10 -10.86
CA GLY A 21 -12.88 -25.67 -11.24
C GLY A 21 -12.01 -25.33 -10.03
N PRO A 22 -10.71 -25.09 -10.26
CA PRO A 22 -9.83 -24.59 -9.22
C PRO A 22 -10.25 -23.16 -8.82
N ALA A 23 -10.04 -22.84 -7.53
CA ALA A 23 -10.27 -21.48 -7.02
C ALA A 23 -9.37 -20.46 -7.73
N ILE A 24 -9.95 -19.35 -8.15
CA ILE A 24 -9.19 -18.22 -8.69
C ILE A 24 -8.63 -17.42 -7.51
N LEU A 25 -7.30 -17.34 -7.45
CA LEU A 25 -6.62 -16.50 -6.47
C LEU A 25 -6.29 -15.15 -7.08
N THR A 26 -6.56 -14.08 -6.35
CA THR A 26 -6.03 -12.76 -6.65
C THR A 26 -4.52 -12.80 -6.48
N GLY A 27 -3.74 -12.25 -7.42
CA GLY A 27 -2.30 -12.32 -7.37
C GLY A 27 -1.63 -11.74 -8.62
N HIS A 28 -0.32 -11.51 -8.54
CA HIS A 28 0.52 -11.06 -9.65
C HIS A 28 1.41 -12.20 -10.14
N GLN A 29 1.46 -12.41 -11.46
CA GLN A 29 2.39 -13.33 -12.10
C GLN A 29 2.76 -12.88 -13.50
N GLY A 30 4.06 -12.78 -13.80
CA GLY A 30 4.57 -12.50 -15.15
C GLY A 30 3.99 -11.23 -15.79
N GLY A 31 3.85 -10.16 -15.02
CA GLY A 31 3.29 -8.87 -15.48
C GLY A 31 1.78 -8.85 -15.61
N THR A 32 1.07 -9.90 -15.18
CA THR A 32 -0.40 -9.95 -15.15
C THR A 32 -0.90 -9.96 -13.71
N ILE A 33 -1.81 -9.04 -13.40
CA ILE A 33 -2.54 -9.00 -12.14
C ILE A 33 -3.90 -9.67 -12.37
N THR A 34 -4.12 -10.78 -11.67
CA THR A 34 -5.40 -11.49 -11.67
C THR A 34 -6.22 -11.04 -10.47
N LEU A 35 -7.48 -10.69 -10.68
CA LEU A 35 -8.44 -10.35 -9.63
C LEU A 35 -9.62 -11.32 -9.72
N ASN A 36 -9.97 -11.96 -8.59
CA ASN A 36 -11.18 -12.72 -8.50
C ASN A 36 -12.37 -11.76 -8.38
N VAL A 37 -13.30 -11.79 -9.34
CA VAL A 37 -14.46 -10.89 -9.35
C VAL A 37 -15.39 -11.07 -8.14
N ALA A 38 -15.34 -12.23 -7.46
CA ALA A 38 -16.06 -12.44 -6.21
C ALA A 38 -15.64 -11.46 -5.10
N GLU A 39 -14.43 -10.89 -5.20
CA GLU A 39 -13.98 -9.86 -4.26
C GLU A 39 -14.70 -8.51 -4.43
N ALA A 40 -15.41 -8.30 -5.53
CA ALA A 40 -16.27 -7.14 -5.69
C ALA A 40 -17.56 -7.23 -4.85
N ASP A 41 -17.96 -8.45 -4.42
CA ASP A 41 -19.09 -8.66 -3.53
C ASP A 41 -18.76 -8.26 -2.09
N ASP A 42 -19.56 -7.37 -1.50
CA ASP A 42 -19.33 -6.84 -0.15
C ASP A 42 -19.44 -7.92 0.94
N VAL A 43 -20.35 -8.88 0.77
CA VAL A 43 -20.57 -9.96 1.73
C VAL A 43 -19.39 -10.93 1.71
N GLU A 44 -18.96 -11.33 0.52
CA GLU A 44 -17.81 -12.23 0.37
C GLU A 44 -16.53 -11.56 0.89
N ARG A 45 -16.33 -10.27 0.60
CA ARG A 45 -15.20 -9.50 1.11
C ARG A 45 -15.21 -9.39 2.64
N ALA A 46 -16.37 -9.12 3.25
CA ALA A 46 -16.53 -9.07 4.70
C ALA A 46 -16.26 -10.45 5.33
N ARG A 47 -16.72 -11.54 4.71
CA ARG A 47 -16.46 -12.92 5.14
C ARG A 47 -14.97 -13.24 5.14
N ARG A 48 -14.26 -12.94 4.05
CA ARG A 48 -12.81 -13.15 3.92
C ARG A 48 -12.03 -12.32 4.94
N ARG A 49 -12.39 -11.04 5.11
CA ARG A 49 -11.79 -10.16 6.11
C ARG A 49 -11.88 -10.74 7.53
N LEU A 50 -13.03 -11.26 7.91
CA LEU A 50 -13.23 -11.89 9.22
C LEU A 50 -12.45 -13.19 9.36
N ALA A 51 -12.43 -14.03 8.31
CA ALA A 51 -11.71 -15.30 8.32
C ALA A 51 -10.18 -15.13 8.39
N LEU A 52 -9.65 -14.03 7.83
CA LEU A 52 -8.23 -13.74 7.79
C LEU A 52 -7.79 -12.76 8.90
N HIS A 53 -8.72 -12.30 9.75
CA HIS A 53 -8.46 -11.32 10.80
C HIS A 53 -7.84 -10.00 10.29
N GLU A 54 -8.18 -9.59 9.07
CA GLU A 54 -7.68 -8.37 8.46
C GLU A 54 -8.51 -7.16 8.92
N PRO A 55 -7.90 -6.08 9.44
CA PRO A 55 -8.65 -4.88 9.85
C PRO A 55 -9.20 -4.10 8.65
N TYR A 56 -8.55 -4.23 7.48
CA TYR A 56 -8.86 -3.51 6.26
C TYR A 56 -8.73 -4.46 5.06
N ARG A 57 -9.80 -4.53 4.25
CA ARG A 57 -9.80 -5.33 3.02
C ARG A 57 -10.73 -4.67 2.01
N THR A 58 -10.17 -4.07 0.98
CA THR A 58 -10.92 -3.46 -0.13
C THR A 58 -10.39 -3.98 -1.46
N LEU A 59 -11.24 -3.99 -2.49
CA LEU A 59 -10.80 -4.35 -3.83
C LEU A 59 -9.69 -3.43 -4.34
N LEU A 60 -9.80 -2.12 -4.05
CA LEU A 60 -8.76 -1.15 -4.39
C LEU A 60 -7.45 -1.42 -3.64
N GLY A 61 -7.53 -1.82 -2.36
CA GLY A 61 -6.35 -2.20 -1.57
C GLY A 61 -5.62 -3.38 -2.20
N HIS A 62 -6.34 -4.44 -2.59
CA HIS A 62 -5.77 -5.59 -3.30
C HIS A 62 -5.15 -5.20 -4.64
N LEU A 63 -5.86 -4.40 -5.45
CA LEU A 63 -5.32 -3.94 -6.72
C LEU A 63 -4.01 -3.17 -6.53
N ARG A 64 -3.93 -2.32 -5.51
CA ARG A 64 -2.71 -1.59 -5.16
C ARG A 64 -1.60 -2.53 -4.71
N HIS A 65 -1.91 -3.50 -3.85
CA HIS A 65 -0.96 -4.50 -3.37
C HIS A 65 -0.36 -5.29 -4.55
N GLU A 66 -1.19 -5.86 -5.41
CA GLU A 66 -0.71 -6.64 -6.57
C GLU A 66 0.08 -5.78 -7.57
N SER A 67 -0.29 -4.50 -7.72
CA SER A 67 0.53 -3.57 -8.49
C SER A 67 1.91 -3.35 -7.85
N GLY A 68 2.01 -3.46 -6.54
CA GLY A 68 3.28 -3.40 -5.80
C GLY A 68 4.26 -4.47 -6.26
N HIS A 69 3.82 -5.71 -6.40
CA HIS A 69 4.65 -6.81 -6.92
C HIS A 69 5.15 -6.52 -8.35
N PHE A 70 4.27 -6.01 -9.22
CA PHE A 70 4.63 -5.61 -10.57
C PHE A 70 5.69 -4.51 -10.60
N TYR A 71 5.51 -3.46 -9.80
CA TYR A 71 6.43 -2.33 -9.76
C TYR A 71 7.72 -2.63 -9.00
N TRP A 72 7.75 -3.62 -8.10
CA TRP A 72 8.98 -4.07 -7.47
C TRP A 72 10.00 -4.57 -8.49
N GLU A 73 9.57 -5.41 -9.43
CA GLU A 73 10.47 -5.92 -10.48
C GLU A 73 11.11 -4.78 -11.29
N ARG A 74 10.39 -3.71 -11.53
CA ARG A 74 10.84 -2.57 -12.35
C ARG A 74 11.63 -1.55 -11.57
N LEU A 75 11.10 -1.13 -10.44
CA LEU A 75 11.62 0.00 -9.69
C LEU A 75 12.76 -0.41 -8.74
N VAL A 76 12.69 -1.62 -8.20
CA VAL A 76 13.69 -2.13 -7.25
C VAL A 76 14.69 -3.03 -7.95
N GLN A 77 14.22 -4.12 -8.57
CA GLN A 77 15.09 -5.11 -9.18
C GLN A 77 15.82 -4.55 -10.42
N GLN A 78 15.08 -4.06 -11.40
CA GLN A 78 15.64 -3.47 -12.63
C GLN A 78 16.17 -2.06 -12.40
N GLY A 79 15.60 -1.33 -11.43
CA GLY A 79 16.00 0.02 -11.03
C GLY A 79 17.30 0.08 -10.22
N GLY A 80 17.98 -1.05 -9.97
CA GLY A 80 19.27 -1.10 -9.28
C GLY A 80 19.22 -0.77 -7.78
N ARG A 81 18.06 -0.98 -7.12
CA ARG A 81 17.85 -0.63 -5.72
C ARG A 81 17.83 -1.82 -4.75
N LEU A 82 18.25 -3.00 -5.20
CA LEU A 82 18.18 -4.23 -4.40
C LEU A 82 18.91 -4.15 -3.07
N ASP A 83 20.11 -3.58 -3.04
CA ASP A 83 20.89 -3.51 -1.78
C ASP A 83 20.20 -2.61 -0.74
N ALA A 84 19.69 -1.46 -1.16
CA ALA A 84 18.93 -0.56 -0.29
C ALA A 84 17.59 -1.19 0.14
N PHE A 85 16.92 -1.91 -0.75
CA PHE A 85 15.72 -2.69 -0.43
C PHE A 85 16.02 -3.75 0.63
N ARG A 86 17.04 -4.59 0.43
CA ARG A 86 17.43 -5.64 1.38
C ARG A 86 17.80 -5.13 2.75
N ALA A 87 18.46 -3.98 2.80
CA ALA A 87 18.82 -3.33 4.06
C ALA A 87 17.59 -2.92 4.89
N LEU A 88 16.45 -2.64 4.25
CA LEU A 88 15.26 -2.10 4.89
C LEU A 88 14.12 -3.13 5.04
N PHE A 89 13.92 -3.98 4.02
CA PHE A 89 12.83 -4.95 3.97
C PHE A 89 13.28 -6.39 4.26
N GLY A 90 14.58 -6.66 4.13
CA GLY A 90 15.14 -8.01 4.26
C GLY A 90 15.39 -8.70 2.92
N ASP A 91 15.85 -9.95 2.98
CA ASP A 91 16.26 -10.72 1.82
C ASP A 91 15.03 -11.37 1.13
N GLU A 92 14.67 -10.86 -0.03
CA GLU A 92 13.55 -11.35 -0.85
C GLU A 92 13.79 -12.74 -1.48
N ARG A 93 15.03 -13.26 -1.42
CA ARG A 93 15.38 -14.59 -1.94
C ARG A 93 15.00 -15.72 -0.99
N ARG A 94 14.47 -15.41 0.18
CA ARG A 94 13.91 -16.42 1.10
C ARG A 94 12.85 -17.25 0.38
N ASP A 95 12.73 -18.54 0.77
CA ASP A 95 11.67 -19.40 0.23
C ASP A 95 10.29 -18.81 0.54
N TYR A 96 9.63 -18.30 -0.50
CA TYR A 96 8.35 -17.62 -0.40
C TYR A 96 7.24 -18.54 0.15
N ALA A 97 7.15 -19.79 -0.35
CA ALA A 97 6.10 -20.70 0.05
C ALA A 97 6.27 -21.14 1.52
N ALA A 98 7.52 -21.42 1.93
CA ALA A 98 7.84 -21.76 3.31
C ALA A 98 7.57 -20.57 4.25
N ALA A 99 7.89 -19.32 3.84
CA ALA A 99 7.66 -18.13 4.62
C ALA A 99 6.16 -17.85 4.84
N LEU A 100 5.34 -17.96 3.78
CA LEU A 100 3.89 -17.86 3.90
C LEU A 100 3.29 -18.93 4.79
N SER A 101 3.71 -20.19 4.61
CA SER A 101 3.24 -21.31 5.44
C SER A 101 3.53 -21.08 6.92
N ALA A 102 4.73 -20.59 7.26
CA ALA A 102 5.10 -20.25 8.63
C ALA A 102 4.23 -19.09 9.17
N HIS A 103 4.02 -18.05 8.37
CA HIS A 103 3.18 -16.91 8.77
C HIS A 103 1.75 -17.36 9.10
N TYR A 104 1.13 -18.21 8.28
CA TYR A 104 -0.23 -18.71 8.54
C TYR A 104 -0.30 -19.71 9.71
N ALA A 105 0.77 -20.43 10.00
CA ALA A 105 0.83 -21.39 11.12
C ALA A 105 1.09 -20.68 12.46
N ASP A 106 2.04 -19.75 12.50
CA ASP A 106 2.58 -19.16 13.72
C ASP A 106 2.03 -17.74 14.00
N GLY A 107 1.45 -17.09 12.99
CA GLY A 107 1.06 -15.69 13.03
C GLY A 107 2.23 -14.71 12.89
N PRO A 108 1.94 -13.39 12.90
CA PRO A 108 2.97 -12.37 12.86
C PRO A 108 3.73 -12.29 14.20
N PRO A 109 4.98 -11.80 14.22
CA PRO A 109 5.68 -11.46 15.46
C PRO A 109 4.86 -10.48 16.32
N PRO A 110 4.93 -10.57 17.67
CA PRO A 110 4.10 -9.75 18.56
C PRO A 110 4.38 -8.24 18.46
N ASP A 111 5.56 -7.87 17.98
CA ASP A 111 6.06 -6.49 17.80
C ASP A 111 6.05 -6.02 16.34
N TRP A 112 5.30 -6.69 15.47
CA TRP A 112 5.28 -6.41 14.03
C TRP A 112 4.98 -4.94 13.71
N GLN A 113 4.16 -4.26 14.52
CA GLN A 113 3.79 -2.86 14.32
C GLN A 113 4.99 -1.91 14.36
N GLU A 114 6.09 -2.29 15.01
CA GLU A 114 7.27 -1.43 15.10
C GLU A 114 7.97 -1.24 13.74
N GLN A 115 7.83 -2.21 12.83
CA GLN A 115 8.58 -2.24 11.56
C GLN A 115 7.70 -2.41 10.32
N HIS A 116 6.43 -2.79 10.46
CA HIS A 116 5.57 -3.15 9.34
C HIS A 116 4.27 -2.36 9.33
N VAL A 117 3.71 -2.14 8.15
CA VAL A 117 2.42 -1.43 7.98
C VAL A 117 1.23 -2.31 8.29
N SER A 118 1.38 -3.63 8.16
CA SER A 118 0.36 -4.64 8.44
C SER A 118 0.97 -5.92 9.00
N ALA A 119 0.15 -6.77 9.63
CA ALA A 119 0.58 -8.10 10.08
C ALA A 119 1.03 -8.97 8.90
N TYR A 120 0.34 -8.90 7.77
CA TYR A 120 0.67 -9.66 6.57
C TYR A 120 2.02 -9.26 5.96
N ALA A 121 2.44 -8.01 6.09
CA ALA A 121 3.76 -7.55 5.67
C ALA A 121 4.92 -8.34 6.30
N THR A 122 4.70 -8.99 7.46
CA THR A 122 5.73 -9.83 8.08
C THR A 122 5.97 -11.17 7.39
N ALA A 123 5.08 -11.58 6.50
CA ALA A 123 5.14 -12.90 5.87
C ALA A 123 6.41 -13.07 5.00
N HIS A 124 6.73 -12.06 4.19
CA HIS A 124 7.89 -12.08 3.30
C HIS A 124 8.32 -10.66 2.92
N PRO A 125 9.62 -10.36 2.67
CA PRO A 125 10.06 -9.04 2.21
C PRO A 125 9.33 -8.52 0.97
N TRP A 126 8.89 -9.40 0.09
CA TRP A 126 8.14 -9.04 -1.11
C TRP A 126 6.71 -8.62 -0.78
N GLU A 127 6.09 -9.25 0.23
CA GLU A 127 4.78 -8.84 0.77
C GLU A 127 4.87 -7.53 1.54
N ASP A 128 5.95 -7.34 2.30
CA ASP A 128 6.22 -6.08 3.01
C ASP A 128 6.34 -4.88 2.04
N TRP A 129 7.00 -5.08 0.92
CA TRP A 129 7.02 -4.08 -0.14
C TRP A 129 5.62 -3.83 -0.71
N ALA A 130 4.87 -4.88 -1.08
CA ALA A 130 3.55 -4.75 -1.70
C ALA A 130 2.54 -4.07 -0.76
N GLU A 131 2.56 -4.40 0.53
CA GLU A 131 1.77 -3.73 1.56
C GLU A 131 2.19 -2.26 1.73
N THR A 132 3.49 -1.99 1.84
CA THR A 132 4.03 -0.61 1.94
C THR A 132 3.68 0.21 0.70
N TRP A 133 3.78 -0.38 -0.49
CA TRP A 133 3.37 0.24 -1.76
C TRP A 133 1.88 0.59 -1.76
N ALA A 134 1.01 -0.33 -1.36
CA ALA A 134 -0.43 -0.07 -1.28
C ALA A 134 -0.75 1.08 -0.31
N HIS A 135 -0.10 1.10 0.86
CA HIS A 135 -0.23 2.19 1.82
C HIS A 135 0.31 3.53 1.29
N TYR A 136 1.42 3.52 0.55
CA TYR A 136 1.92 4.71 -0.11
C TYR A 136 0.92 5.27 -1.13
N LEU A 137 0.32 4.41 -1.96
CA LEU A 137 -0.71 4.84 -2.90
C LEU A 137 -1.98 5.35 -2.19
N HIS A 138 -2.38 4.75 -1.07
CA HIS A 138 -3.46 5.30 -0.25
C HIS A 138 -3.14 6.71 0.24
N MET A 139 -1.91 6.93 0.68
CA MET A 139 -1.45 8.23 1.19
C MET A 139 -1.48 9.31 0.10
N VAL A 140 -0.85 9.07 -1.04
CA VAL A 140 -0.75 10.09 -2.10
C VAL A 140 -2.10 10.38 -2.73
N ASP A 141 -2.96 9.39 -2.91
CA ASP A 141 -4.29 9.51 -3.48
C ASP A 141 -5.23 10.33 -2.58
N LEU A 142 -5.20 10.06 -1.26
CA LEU A 142 -6.00 10.82 -0.30
C LEU A 142 -5.53 12.27 -0.17
N LEU A 143 -4.21 12.50 -0.17
CA LEU A 143 -3.63 13.86 -0.13
C LEU A 143 -3.95 14.63 -1.42
N GLU A 144 -3.87 13.99 -2.59
CA GLU A 144 -4.28 14.58 -3.86
C GLU A 144 -5.74 15.02 -3.81
N THR A 145 -6.63 14.11 -3.39
CA THR A 145 -8.05 14.41 -3.26
C THR A 145 -8.29 15.59 -2.30
N ALA A 146 -7.67 15.57 -1.13
CA ALA A 146 -7.81 16.65 -0.16
C ALA A 146 -7.29 17.99 -0.72
N SER A 147 -6.19 17.95 -1.46
CA SER A 147 -5.65 19.13 -2.15
C SER A 147 -6.60 19.66 -3.22
N ALA A 148 -7.23 18.78 -4.01
CA ALA A 148 -8.20 19.17 -5.04
C ALA A 148 -9.46 19.86 -4.47
N TYR A 149 -9.77 19.62 -3.20
CA TYR A 149 -10.86 20.28 -2.46
C TYR A 149 -10.37 21.47 -1.62
N ASP A 150 -9.19 22.02 -1.88
CA ASP A 150 -8.61 23.14 -1.12
C ASP A 150 -8.63 22.93 0.40
N THR A 151 -8.43 21.68 0.84
CA THR A 151 -8.47 21.33 2.26
C THR A 151 -7.32 21.97 3.01
N ALA A 152 -7.61 22.60 4.14
CA ALA A 152 -6.60 23.14 5.05
C ALA A 152 -6.66 22.43 6.41
N LEU A 153 -5.52 22.00 6.89
CA LEU A 153 -5.37 21.25 8.14
C LEU A 153 -4.63 22.06 9.20
N ARG A 154 -4.83 21.68 10.45
CA ARG A 154 -4.00 22.14 11.56
C ARG A 154 -2.88 21.12 11.74
N VAL A 155 -1.66 21.51 11.45
CA VAL A 155 -0.48 20.61 11.49
C VAL A 155 0.54 21.11 12.51
N PRO A 156 1.40 20.24 13.06
CA PRO A 156 2.53 20.68 13.87
C PRO A 156 3.49 21.54 13.07
N GLY A 157 3.85 22.71 13.60
CA GLY A 157 4.88 23.60 13.08
C GLY A 157 5.97 23.86 14.12
N ALA A 158 7.01 24.61 13.77
CA ALA A 158 8.15 24.88 14.64
C ALA A 158 7.74 25.54 15.97
N ASP A 159 6.81 26.49 15.94
CA ASP A 159 6.38 27.28 17.10
C ASP A 159 4.95 26.91 17.56
N GLY A 160 4.48 25.72 17.24
CA GLY A 160 3.16 25.25 17.61
C GLY A 160 2.32 24.77 16.43
N ILE A 161 0.98 24.80 16.59
CA ILE A 161 0.07 24.35 15.54
C ILE A 161 -0.16 25.47 14.53
N VAL A 162 0.08 25.20 13.26
CA VAL A 162 -0.17 26.11 12.13
C VAL A 162 -1.31 25.57 11.25
N ARG A 163 -1.99 26.46 10.55
CA ARG A 163 -2.94 26.11 9.49
C ARG A 163 -2.19 26.02 8.18
N GLU A 164 -2.28 24.89 7.51
CA GLU A 164 -1.55 24.61 6.28
C GLU A 164 -2.50 24.01 5.24
N GLN A 165 -2.40 24.47 4.01
CA GLN A 165 -3.09 23.90 2.86
C GLN A 165 -2.48 22.53 2.55
N VAL A 166 -3.31 21.53 2.27
CA VAL A 166 -2.83 20.20 1.87
C VAL A 166 -2.11 20.33 0.52
N ALA A 167 -0.87 19.84 0.49
CA ALA A 167 -0.06 19.86 -0.72
C ALA A 167 -0.49 18.75 -1.67
N ASN A 168 -0.55 19.07 -2.98
CA ASN A 168 -0.72 18.04 -4.00
C ASN A 168 0.58 17.22 -4.13
N PRO A 169 0.57 15.90 -3.89
CA PRO A 169 1.76 15.06 -4.00
C PRO A 169 2.37 15.04 -5.41
N PHE A 170 1.55 15.33 -6.43
CA PHE A 170 1.93 15.34 -7.85
C PHE A 170 2.26 16.73 -8.40
N ALA A 171 2.37 17.75 -7.52
CA ALA A 171 2.78 19.08 -7.94
C ALA A 171 4.23 19.09 -8.45
N HIS A 172 4.56 20.08 -9.27
CA HIS A 172 5.91 20.34 -9.72
C HIS A 172 6.40 21.73 -9.23
N PRO A 173 7.45 21.78 -8.38
CA PRO A 173 8.19 20.65 -7.82
C PRO A 173 7.36 19.82 -6.83
N ALA A 174 7.65 18.53 -6.73
CA ALA A 174 6.97 17.64 -5.77
C ALA A 174 7.27 18.08 -4.31
N PRO A 175 6.27 18.05 -3.42
CA PRO A 175 6.49 18.36 -2.02
C PRO A 175 7.42 17.31 -1.37
N PRO A 176 8.28 17.72 -0.39
CA PRO A 176 9.10 16.77 0.36
C PRO A 176 8.23 15.73 1.08
N PHE A 177 8.74 14.50 1.20
CA PHE A 177 8.03 13.41 1.89
C PHE A 177 7.60 13.79 3.32
N ASP A 178 8.45 14.52 4.06
CA ASP A 178 8.12 14.99 5.41
C ASP A 178 6.90 15.93 5.45
N THR A 179 6.67 16.69 4.39
CA THR A 179 5.45 17.50 4.27
C THR A 179 4.22 16.59 4.10
N LEU A 180 4.33 15.57 3.27
CA LEU A 180 3.24 14.59 3.07
C LEU A 180 2.90 13.87 4.38
N VAL A 181 3.91 13.39 5.12
CA VAL A 181 3.73 12.73 6.42
C VAL A 181 3.08 13.65 7.45
N ARG A 182 3.55 14.89 7.55
CA ARG A 182 3.00 15.89 8.49
C ARG A 182 1.53 16.18 8.23
N GLN A 183 1.10 16.16 6.97
CA GLN A 183 -0.29 16.41 6.58
C GLN A 183 -1.14 15.14 6.64
N TRP A 184 -0.55 13.96 6.40
CA TRP A 184 -1.23 12.68 6.39
C TRP A 184 -1.90 12.35 7.73
N VAL A 185 -1.17 12.50 8.84
CA VAL A 185 -1.67 12.13 10.18
C VAL A 185 -2.93 12.92 10.55
N PRO A 186 -2.96 14.26 10.52
CA PRO A 186 -4.18 15.00 10.82
C PRO A 186 -5.30 14.78 9.80
N LEU A 187 -4.97 14.50 8.53
CA LEU A 187 -5.97 14.20 7.51
C LEU A 187 -6.69 12.87 7.79
N THR A 188 -5.95 11.82 8.12
CA THR A 188 -6.54 10.51 8.45
C THR A 188 -7.32 10.56 9.76
N LEU A 189 -6.87 11.31 10.75
CA LEU A 189 -7.64 11.53 11.99
C LEU A 189 -8.97 12.25 11.71
N LEU A 190 -8.95 13.26 10.85
CA LEU A 190 -10.18 13.95 10.41
C LEU A 190 -11.12 12.98 9.69
N LEU A 191 -10.61 12.23 8.70
CA LEU A 191 -11.38 11.26 7.91
C LEU A 191 -12.04 10.21 8.81
N ASN A 192 -11.27 9.61 9.72
CA ASN A 192 -11.79 8.62 10.66
C ASN A 192 -12.85 9.23 11.60
N SER A 193 -12.64 10.47 12.07
CA SER A 193 -13.62 11.18 12.89
C SER A 193 -14.92 11.45 12.15
N LEU A 194 -14.85 11.86 10.87
CA LEU A 194 -16.03 12.06 10.03
C LEU A 194 -16.79 10.75 9.81
N ASN A 195 -16.08 9.65 9.53
CA ASN A 195 -16.70 8.34 9.39
C ASN A 195 -17.43 7.91 10.67
N ARG A 196 -16.78 8.03 11.83
CA ARG A 196 -17.41 7.72 13.14
C ARG A 196 -18.65 8.59 13.39
N SER A 197 -18.63 9.86 12.98
CA SER A 197 -19.78 10.76 13.11
C SER A 197 -20.99 10.32 12.27
N LEU A 198 -20.74 9.52 11.24
CA LEU A 198 -21.79 8.92 10.37
C LEU A 198 -22.11 7.46 10.76
N GLY A 199 -21.55 6.96 11.87
CA GLY A 199 -21.75 5.57 12.31
C GLY A 199 -20.99 4.54 11.47
N GLN A 200 -19.95 4.97 10.72
CA GLN A 200 -19.12 4.12 9.91
C GLN A 200 -17.81 3.74 10.62
N PRO A 201 -17.18 2.60 10.30
CA PRO A 201 -15.85 2.27 10.78
C PRO A 201 -14.80 3.27 10.25
N ASP A 202 -13.63 3.26 10.88
CA ASP A 202 -12.50 4.07 10.41
C ASP A 202 -12.15 3.72 8.97
N ALA A 203 -12.02 4.75 8.13
CA ALA A 203 -11.65 4.58 6.73
C ALA A 203 -10.16 4.16 6.59
N TYR A 204 -9.31 4.62 7.51
CA TYR A 204 -7.91 4.23 7.57
C TYR A 204 -7.54 3.87 9.03
N PRO A 205 -7.68 2.59 9.42
CA PRO A 205 -7.54 2.15 10.83
C PRO A 205 -6.09 1.83 11.23
N PHE A 206 -5.10 2.43 10.58
CA PHE A 206 -3.69 2.10 10.80
C PHE A 206 -2.96 3.23 11.53
N ALA A 207 -2.12 2.86 12.51
CA ALA A 207 -1.15 3.72 13.15
C ALA A 207 0.25 3.32 12.66
N LEU A 208 0.92 4.20 11.93
CA LEU A 208 2.20 3.90 11.32
C LEU A 208 3.35 4.24 12.27
N SER A 209 4.26 3.28 12.47
CA SER A 209 5.46 3.41 13.28
C SER A 209 6.60 4.12 12.54
N ALA A 210 7.66 4.44 13.25
CA ALA A 210 8.88 5.00 12.64
C ALA A 210 9.49 4.05 11.60
N GLY A 211 9.48 2.73 11.84
CA GLY A 211 9.95 1.72 10.90
C GLY A 211 9.11 1.70 9.62
N ALA A 212 7.79 1.73 9.74
CA ALA A 212 6.88 1.82 8.61
C ALA A 212 7.09 3.11 7.79
N TRP A 213 7.32 4.24 8.46
CA TRP A 213 7.62 5.51 7.78
C TRP A 213 8.94 5.47 7.00
N CYS A 214 9.98 4.79 7.49
CA CYS A 214 11.22 4.59 6.75
C CYS A 214 10.99 3.83 5.44
N LYS A 215 10.16 2.78 5.47
CA LYS A 215 9.80 1.99 4.29
C LYS A 215 8.95 2.79 3.30
N LEU A 216 7.96 3.55 3.77
CA LEU A 216 7.16 4.45 2.93
C LEU A 216 8.02 5.52 2.25
N ARG A 217 9.01 6.07 2.96
CA ARG A 217 9.99 7.00 2.38
C ARG A 217 10.79 6.33 1.26
N PHE A 218 11.24 5.10 1.47
CA PHE A 218 11.95 4.36 0.44
C PHE A 218 11.10 4.17 -0.83
N VAL A 219 9.80 3.85 -0.67
CA VAL A 219 8.86 3.77 -1.80
C VAL A 219 8.75 5.12 -2.50
N HIS A 220 8.53 6.20 -1.75
CA HIS A 220 8.44 7.56 -2.28
C HIS A 220 9.68 7.94 -3.10
N ASP A 221 10.86 7.78 -2.52
CA ASP A 221 12.13 8.13 -3.16
C ASP A 221 12.37 7.27 -4.43
N THR A 222 11.91 6.02 -4.39
CA THR A 222 12.00 5.11 -5.54
C THR A 222 11.12 5.60 -6.70
N VAL A 223 9.89 6.02 -6.40
CA VAL A 223 8.96 6.57 -7.40
C VAL A 223 9.48 7.89 -7.97
N GLN A 224 9.94 8.80 -7.11
CA GLN A 224 10.44 10.12 -7.55
C GLN A 224 11.66 9.99 -8.47
N GLN A 225 12.58 9.07 -8.18
CA GLN A 225 13.74 8.82 -9.04
C GLN A 225 13.34 8.28 -10.42
N ALA A 226 12.39 7.34 -10.46
CA ALA A 226 11.91 6.78 -11.72
C ALA A 226 11.17 7.82 -12.59
N SER A 227 10.51 8.80 -11.96
CA SER A 227 9.81 9.88 -12.67
C SER A 227 10.75 10.97 -13.21
N SER A 228 12.01 10.98 -12.75
CA SER A 228 13.03 11.98 -13.13
C SER A 228 13.99 11.46 -14.20
N SER A 229 13.89 10.18 -14.56
CA SER A 229 14.74 9.48 -15.55
C SER A 229 14.05 9.39 -16.89
#